data_cb849922d1e29a6e1ac3cf2c37143766
#
_entry.id   cb849922d1e29a6e1ac3cf2c37143766
#
_cell.length_a   1.000
_cell.length_b   1.000
_cell.length_c   1.000
_cell.angle_alpha   90.00
_cell.angle_beta   90.00
_cell.angle_gamma   90.00
#
_symmetry.space_group_name_H-M   'P 1'
#
loop_
_entity.id
_entity.type
_entity.pdbx_description
1 polymer ?
#
loop_
_entity_poly.entity_id
_entity_poly.type
_entity_poly.pdbx_seq_one_letter_code
_entity_poly.pdbx_strand_id
1 'polypeptide(L)'
;MSGEKKTIVVSAVSLRKGGTLTILRDCLCYLSTLAADGHYRVIALVHKRELADYPGIRYIEMPDIIKGWSRRLWCEYVTMNRISGRIAPVYLWISLHDTTPRVVAERQVVYCQTSFPFYKWNWRDFRFDYKIVLFALFTRFAYRINVHRNDFLIVQQEWLRLGLSRLLGVKEEKFIVAPPEYKENRVVAERIERSCFTFFYASTPDCHKNFEFVCEAASLLEQEIGKDVFKLVLTISGQENTYSKWLYKKYGSVNSIEFAGFMSKEKLFGYYHAVDCLVFPSRVETWGLPISEFMFTGKPMLLADLPYARETASGSERTAFFSLSAPELLKEQMKRLWEGDTSFLASVHPSGEPSSCASSWQELFDYIKSVSK
;
A
#
# COMPACT_ATOMS: atom_id res chain seq x y z
N MET A 1 39.22 -17.65 11.57
CA MET A 1 38.23 -17.76 12.66
C MET A 1 36.87 -17.38 12.06
N SER A 2 35.96 -18.35 11.83
CA SER A 2 34.62 -18.02 11.34
C SER A 2 33.85 -17.39 12.50
N GLY A 3 33.68 -16.07 12.46
CA GLY A 3 32.87 -15.37 13.44
C GLY A 3 31.44 -15.97 13.47
N GLU A 4 30.86 -16.07 14.66
CA GLU A 4 29.49 -16.58 14.84
C GLU A 4 28.52 -15.74 14.00
N LYS A 5 27.73 -16.39 13.09
CA LYS A 5 26.82 -15.71 12.20
C LYS A 5 25.70 -15.03 13.01
N LYS A 6 25.47 -13.73 12.78
CA LYS A 6 24.36 -13.00 13.39
C LYS A 6 23.02 -13.48 12.83
N THR A 7 22.06 -13.80 13.71
CA THR A 7 20.74 -14.29 13.29
C THR A 7 19.77 -13.15 13.06
N ILE A 8 19.20 -13.08 11.85
CA ILE A 8 18.11 -12.17 11.49
C ILE A 8 16.83 -12.99 11.34
N VAL A 9 15.74 -12.53 11.94
CA VAL A 9 14.44 -13.17 11.85
C VAL A 9 13.43 -12.19 11.22
N VAL A 10 12.72 -12.64 10.19
CA VAL A 10 11.60 -11.91 9.59
C VAL A 10 10.30 -12.62 9.94
N SER A 11 9.32 -11.91 10.50
CA SER A 11 7.99 -12.44 10.72
C SER A 11 6.97 -11.79 9.76
N ALA A 12 6.34 -12.62 8.91
CA ALA A 12 5.46 -12.20 7.83
C ALA A 12 4.29 -13.19 7.60
N VAL A 13 3.81 -13.82 8.67
CA VAL A 13 2.86 -14.95 8.63
C VAL A 13 1.49 -14.62 8.01
N SER A 14 1.13 -13.34 7.90
CA SER A 14 -0.14 -12.88 7.34
C SER A 14 -0.03 -12.31 5.91
N LEU A 15 1.18 -12.13 5.38
CA LEU A 15 1.42 -11.51 4.08
C LEU A 15 1.26 -12.52 2.95
N ARG A 16 0.21 -12.39 2.11
CA ARG A 16 -0.15 -13.39 1.10
C ARG A 16 -0.46 -12.83 -0.28
N LYS A 17 -0.81 -11.56 -0.39
CA LYS A 17 -1.28 -10.94 -1.64
C LYS A 17 -1.07 -9.43 -1.65
N GLY A 18 -1.15 -8.83 -2.86
CA GLY A 18 -1.08 -7.38 -3.04
C GLY A 18 0.25 -6.77 -2.60
N GLY A 19 0.24 -5.48 -2.32
CA GLY A 19 1.43 -4.72 -1.95
C GLY A 19 2.20 -5.27 -0.76
N THR A 20 1.51 -5.87 0.23
CA THR A 20 2.17 -6.48 1.40
C THR A 20 3.03 -7.69 1.02
N LEU A 21 2.60 -8.50 0.03
CA LEU A 21 3.40 -9.60 -0.49
C LEU A 21 4.62 -9.08 -1.28
N THR A 22 4.49 -7.97 -1.99
CA THR A 22 5.62 -7.32 -2.67
C THR A 22 6.68 -6.90 -1.67
N ILE A 23 6.30 -6.23 -0.57
CA ILE A 23 7.22 -5.85 0.51
C ILE A 23 7.94 -7.08 1.12
N LEU A 24 7.22 -8.19 1.33
CA LEU A 24 7.86 -9.43 1.80
C LEU A 24 8.90 -9.95 0.80
N ARG A 25 8.57 -9.97 -0.49
CA ARG A 25 9.47 -10.45 -1.54
C ARG A 25 10.72 -9.58 -1.64
N ASP A 26 10.57 -8.27 -1.63
CA ASP A 26 11.71 -7.34 -1.70
C ASP A 26 12.60 -7.46 -0.47
N CYS A 27 12.02 -7.56 0.72
CA CYS A 27 12.75 -7.79 1.96
C CYS A 27 13.55 -9.10 1.91
N LEU A 28 12.92 -10.21 1.55
CA LEU A 28 13.60 -11.52 1.51
C LEU A 28 14.60 -11.62 0.37
N CYS A 29 14.35 -10.97 -0.76
CA CYS A 29 15.32 -10.86 -1.87
C CYS A 29 16.62 -10.21 -1.37
N TYR A 30 16.52 -9.07 -0.69
CA TYR A 30 17.68 -8.40 -0.12
C TYR A 30 18.37 -9.25 0.97
N LEU A 31 17.59 -9.82 1.90
CA LEU A 31 18.18 -10.64 2.97
C LEU A 31 18.83 -11.93 2.46
N SER A 32 18.41 -12.43 1.31
CA SER A 32 19.08 -13.55 0.63
C SER A 32 20.49 -13.19 0.20
N THR A 33 20.74 -11.95 -0.25
CA THR A 33 22.11 -11.50 -0.56
C THR A 33 22.97 -11.45 0.69
N LEU A 34 22.45 -10.95 1.82
CA LEU A 34 23.17 -10.94 3.09
C LEU A 34 23.46 -12.35 3.63
N ALA A 35 22.56 -13.30 3.38
CA ALA A 35 22.78 -14.70 3.75
C ALA A 35 23.92 -15.33 2.92
N ALA A 36 24.03 -14.96 1.63
CA ALA A 36 25.08 -15.42 0.74
C ALA A 36 26.48 -14.90 1.14
N ASP A 37 26.57 -13.68 1.69
CA ASP A 37 27.81 -13.09 2.19
C ASP A 37 28.40 -13.84 3.42
N GLY A 38 27.62 -14.77 3.99
CA GLY A 38 28.09 -15.67 5.05
C GLY A 38 28.13 -15.06 6.46
N HIS A 39 27.88 -13.76 6.62
CA HIS A 39 27.88 -13.08 7.93
C HIS A 39 26.57 -13.23 8.71
N TYR A 40 25.46 -13.51 7.99
CA TYR A 40 24.14 -13.61 8.59
C TYR A 40 23.50 -14.98 8.37
N ARG A 41 22.72 -15.40 9.35
CA ARG A 41 21.76 -16.51 9.25
C ARG A 41 20.35 -15.93 9.22
N VAL A 42 19.63 -16.10 8.11
CA VAL A 42 18.28 -15.54 7.93
C VAL A 42 17.22 -16.61 8.14
N ILE A 43 16.22 -16.30 8.97
CA ILE A 43 15.05 -17.15 9.24
C ILE A 43 13.79 -16.37 8.93
N ALA A 44 12.90 -16.90 8.10
CA ALA A 44 11.64 -16.27 7.74
C ALA A 44 10.44 -17.08 8.25
N LEU A 45 9.60 -16.47 9.08
CA LEU A 45 8.30 -17.00 9.50
C LEU A 45 7.26 -16.50 8.50
N VAL A 46 6.74 -17.38 7.67
CA VAL A 46 5.85 -17.03 6.54
C VAL A 46 4.58 -17.88 6.56
N HIS A 47 3.58 -17.44 5.81
CA HIS A 47 2.40 -18.25 5.59
C HIS A 47 2.75 -19.54 4.85
N LYS A 48 3.40 -19.42 3.68
CA LYS A 48 3.92 -20.50 2.86
C LYS A 48 5.20 -20.04 2.16
N ARG A 49 6.18 -20.91 2.06
CA ARG A 49 7.46 -20.64 1.41
C ARG A 49 7.29 -20.26 -0.07
N GLU A 50 6.40 -20.96 -0.77
CA GLU A 50 6.15 -20.77 -2.21
C GLU A 50 5.80 -19.33 -2.60
N LEU A 51 5.31 -18.50 -1.66
CA LEU A 51 4.96 -17.10 -1.91
C LEU A 51 6.17 -16.19 -2.09
N ALA A 52 7.31 -16.56 -1.46
CA ALA A 52 8.54 -15.77 -1.48
C ALA A 52 9.74 -16.69 -1.16
N ASP A 53 10.13 -17.53 -2.12
CA ASP A 53 11.25 -18.49 -1.95
C ASP A 53 12.55 -17.92 -2.49
N TYR A 54 13.53 -17.73 -1.61
CA TYR A 54 14.86 -17.20 -1.93
C TYR A 54 15.95 -18.07 -1.32
N PRO A 55 17.13 -18.23 -1.98
CA PRO A 55 18.22 -19.04 -1.50
C PRO A 55 18.82 -18.51 -0.17
N GLY A 56 19.43 -19.39 0.60
CA GLY A 56 20.12 -19.02 1.85
C GLY A 56 19.19 -18.70 3.04
N ILE A 57 17.88 -18.75 2.88
CA ILE A 57 16.89 -18.45 3.91
C ILE A 57 16.30 -19.75 4.48
N ARG A 58 16.25 -19.87 5.80
CA ARG A 58 15.51 -20.92 6.50
C ARG A 58 14.06 -20.49 6.71
N TYR A 59 13.10 -21.25 6.21
CA TYR A 59 11.68 -20.98 6.35
C TYR A 59 11.04 -21.75 7.50
N ILE A 60 10.11 -21.08 8.20
CA ILE A 60 9.18 -21.66 9.16
C ILE A 60 7.77 -21.30 8.66
N GLU A 61 7.06 -22.28 8.13
CA GLU A 61 5.72 -22.09 7.59
C GLU A 61 4.66 -22.16 8.69
N MET A 62 3.71 -21.24 8.64
CA MET A 62 2.65 -21.08 9.64
C MET A 62 1.28 -20.83 9.00
N PRO A 63 0.75 -21.77 8.20
CA PRO A 63 -0.47 -21.56 7.39
C PRO A 63 -1.75 -21.40 8.22
N ASP A 64 -1.81 -21.95 9.44
CA ASP A 64 -3.02 -21.95 10.25
C ASP A 64 -3.31 -20.64 10.99
N ILE A 65 -2.37 -19.73 11.04
CA ILE A 65 -2.47 -18.49 11.83
C ILE A 65 -3.55 -17.56 11.30
N ILE A 66 -3.79 -17.57 9.99
CA ILE A 66 -4.78 -16.74 9.34
C ILE A 66 -6.25 -17.17 9.56
N LYS A 67 -6.47 -18.32 10.15
CA LYS A 67 -7.83 -18.87 10.38
C LYS A 67 -8.62 -18.14 11.48
N GLY A 68 -8.06 -17.09 12.09
CA GLY A 68 -8.78 -16.27 13.08
C GLY A 68 -7.89 -15.32 13.88
N TRP A 69 -8.48 -14.25 14.38
CA TRP A 69 -7.80 -13.21 15.16
C TRP A 69 -7.14 -13.74 16.44
N SER A 70 -7.80 -14.66 17.16
CA SER A 70 -7.25 -15.26 18.38
C SER A 70 -5.97 -16.04 18.10
N ARG A 71 -5.93 -16.80 16.98
CA ARG A 71 -4.73 -17.54 16.58
C ARG A 71 -3.58 -16.61 16.19
N ARG A 72 -3.91 -15.48 15.54
CA ARG A 72 -2.91 -14.46 15.20
C ARG A 72 -2.32 -13.84 16.47
N LEU A 73 -3.15 -13.39 17.40
CA LEU A 73 -2.69 -12.83 18.67
C LEU A 73 -1.87 -13.84 19.47
N TRP A 74 -2.32 -15.10 19.56
CA TRP A 74 -1.54 -16.15 20.20
C TRP A 74 -0.18 -16.36 19.55
N CYS A 75 -0.12 -16.35 18.21
CA CYS A 75 1.12 -16.45 17.48
C CYS A 75 2.08 -15.30 17.82
N GLU A 76 1.62 -14.06 17.74
CA GLU A 76 2.44 -12.88 17.95
C GLU A 76 2.97 -12.77 19.39
N TYR A 77 2.14 -13.09 20.39
CA TYR A 77 2.53 -12.88 21.79
C TYR A 77 3.06 -14.12 22.53
N VAL A 78 2.75 -15.31 22.04
CA VAL A 78 3.17 -16.57 22.67
C VAL A 78 4.12 -17.38 21.78
N THR A 79 3.69 -17.69 20.54
CA THR A 79 4.46 -18.59 19.67
C THR A 79 5.77 -17.94 19.22
N MET A 80 5.75 -16.67 18.79
CA MET A 80 6.96 -15.96 18.37
C MET A 80 7.94 -15.76 19.54
N ASN A 81 7.42 -15.55 20.76
CA ASN A 81 8.27 -15.50 21.95
C ASN A 81 9.01 -16.83 22.18
N ARG A 82 8.29 -17.96 22.08
CA ARG A 82 8.89 -19.30 22.24
C ARG A 82 9.89 -19.60 21.12
N ILE A 83 9.56 -19.24 19.87
CA ILE A 83 10.46 -19.43 18.73
C ILE A 83 11.74 -18.61 18.94
N SER A 84 11.61 -17.31 19.25
CA SER A 84 12.77 -16.43 19.46
C SER A 84 13.69 -16.92 20.58
N GLY A 85 13.13 -17.41 21.68
CA GLY A 85 13.93 -17.98 22.77
C GLY A 85 14.67 -19.27 22.38
N ARG A 86 14.10 -20.11 21.49
CA ARG A 86 14.73 -21.34 21.00
C ARG A 86 15.86 -21.12 20.00
N ILE A 87 15.78 -20.02 19.24
CA ILE A 87 16.75 -19.68 18.19
C ILE A 87 17.76 -18.62 18.65
N ALA A 88 17.63 -18.14 19.87
CA ALA A 88 18.56 -17.17 20.46
C ALA A 88 20.04 -17.65 20.36
N PRO A 89 20.99 -16.70 20.17
CA PRO A 89 20.81 -15.25 20.12
C PRO A 89 20.22 -14.78 18.77
N VAL A 90 19.24 -13.85 18.83
CA VAL A 90 18.66 -13.18 17.68
C VAL A 90 19.17 -11.75 17.65
N TYR A 91 19.96 -11.41 16.63
CA TYR A 91 20.51 -10.07 16.45
C TYR A 91 19.44 -9.06 16.08
N LEU A 92 18.57 -9.40 15.10
CA LEU A 92 17.52 -8.52 14.63
C LEU A 92 16.23 -9.29 14.34
N TRP A 93 15.12 -8.82 14.90
CA TRP A 93 13.77 -9.27 14.56
C TRP A 93 13.02 -8.19 13.78
N ILE A 94 12.61 -8.53 12.56
CA ILE A 94 11.83 -7.65 11.67
C ILE A 94 10.40 -8.18 11.62
N SER A 95 9.42 -7.40 12.10
CA SER A 95 8.00 -7.71 11.97
C SER A 95 7.42 -6.96 10.77
N LEU A 96 6.95 -7.66 9.74
CA LEU A 96 6.36 -7.07 8.53
C LEU A 96 4.82 -6.99 8.57
N HIS A 97 4.19 -7.15 9.73
CA HIS A 97 2.74 -7.25 9.83
C HIS A 97 2.10 -6.28 10.84
N ASP A 98 2.61 -5.06 10.89
CA ASP A 98 2.05 -3.89 11.61
C ASP A 98 2.14 -3.93 13.14
N THR A 99 2.08 -5.11 13.74
CA THR A 99 2.06 -5.31 15.20
C THR A 99 3.43 -5.66 15.74
N THR A 100 3.65 -5.31 17.01
CA THR A 100 4.90 -5.61 17.70
C THR A 100 4.78 -6.91 18.49
N PRO A 101 5.34 -8.04 18.00
CA PRO A 101 5.30 -9.29 18.73
C PRO A 101 6.16 -9.23 19.99
N ARG A 102 5.85 -10.09 20.95
CA ARG A 102 6.73 -10.31 22.08
C ARG A 102 7.82 -11.30 21.69
N VAL A 103 9.07 -10.83 21.57
CA VAL A 103 10.21 -11.69 21.17
C VAL A 103 11.45 -11.41 22.02
N VAL A 104 12.40 -12.36 21.97
CA VAL A 104 13.75 -12.25 22.54
C VAL A 104 14.69 -11.94 21.38
N ALA A 105 15.14 -10.70 21.27
CA ALA A 105 16.08 -10.25 20.25
C ALA A 105 16.89 -9.06 20.79
N GLU A 106 18.10 -8.87 20.26
CA GLU A 106 18.93 -7.70 20.59
C GLU A 106 18.30 -6.41 20.05
N ARG A 107 17.76 -6.46 18.81
CA ARG A 107 17.03 -5.38 18.15
C ARG A 107 15.71 -5.88 17.61
N GLN A 108 14.69 -5.04 17.71
CA GLN A 108 13.38 -5.32 17.19
C GLN A 108 12.85 -4.13 16.39
N VAL A 109 12.37 -4.38 15.18
CA VAL A 109 11.75 -3.38 14.32
C VAL A 109 10.41 -3.86 13.78
N VAL A 110 9.49 -2.94 13.52
CA VAL A 110 8.18 -3.23 12.92
C VAL A 110 7.98 -2.38 11.67
N TYR A 111 7.52 -3.00 10.61
CA TYR A 111 7.10 -2.32 9.38
C TYR A 111 5.58 -2.13 9.40
N CYS A 112 5.14 -0.88 9.50
CA CYS A 112 3.74 -0.49 9.53
C CYS A 112 3.23 -0.31 8.10
N GLN A 113 2.46 -1.28 7.61
CA GLN A 113 1.96 -1.35 6.24
C GLN A 113 0.51 -0.92 6.10
N THR A 114 -0.15 -0.45 7.18
CA THR A 114 -1.55 -0.06 7.11
C THR A 114 -1.79 1.36 7.63
N SER A 115 -2.65 2.07 6.93
CA SER A 115 -3.12 3.43 7.25
C SER A 115 -4.51 3.45 7.90
N PHE A 116 -5.11 2.29 8.16
CA PHE A 116 -6.45 2.16 8.72
C PHE A 116 -6.69 2.85 10.06
N PRO A 117 -5.72 3.07 10.95
CA PRO A 117 -5.94 3.90 12.15
C PRO A 117 -6.44 5.32 11.83
N PHE A 118 -6.20 5.81 10.61
CA PHE A 118 -6.60 7.14 10.14
C PHE A 118 -7.82 7.11 9.22
N TYR A 119 -8.39 5.92 8.95
CA TYR A 119 -9.54 5.76 8.08
C TYR A 119 -10.79 6.37 8.71
N LYS A 120 -11.35 7.38 8.03
CA LYS A 120 -12.64 8.00 8.39
C LYS A 120 -13.77 7.21 7.73
N TRP A 121 -14.28 6.23 8.44
CA TRP A 121 -15.37 5.39 7.97
C TRP A 121 -16.74 6.11 8.09
N ASN A 122 -17.73 5.63 7.33
CA ASN A 122 -19.12 6.08 7.39
C ASN A 122 -20.08 4.88 7.47
N TRP A 123 -21.38 5.14 7.66
CA TRP A 123 -22.39 4.09 7.79
C TRP A 123 -22.50 3.17 6.56
N ARG A 124 -22.21 3.67 5.37
CA ARG A 124 -22.18 2.86 4.16
C ARG A 124 -21.05 1.84 4.21
N ASP A 125 -19.87 2.21 4.68
CA ASP A 125 -18.75 1.31 4.86
C ASP A 125 -19.10 0.18 5.83
N PHE A 126 -19.75 0.52 6.95
CA PHE A 126 -20.23 -0.46 7.92
C PHE A 126 -21.23 -1.44 7.29
N ARG A 127 -22.12 -0.97 6.43
CA ARG A 127 -23.10 -1.82 5.74
C ARG A 127 -22.46 -2.81 4.75
N PHE A 128 -21.42 -2.38 4.03
CA PHE A 128 -20.78 -3.22 2.99
C PHE A 128 -19.65 -4.07 3.55
N ASP A 129 -18.88 -3.57 4.48
CA ASP A 129 -17.78 -4.27 5.12
C ASP A 129 -17.57 -3.81 6.57
N TYR A 130 -18.41 -4.32 7.48
CA TYR A 130 -18.28 -4.02 8.91
C TYR A 130 -16.92 -4.45 9.47
N LYS A 131 -16.25 -5.45 8.87
CA LYS A 131 -14.94 -5.95 9.32
C LYS A 131 -13.86 -4.90 9.12
N ILE A 132 -13.89 -4.17 8.00
CA ILE A 132 -12.93 -3.09 7.74
C ILE A 132 -13.13 -1.93 8.73
N VAL A 133 -14.36 -1.63 9.09
CA VAL A 133 -14.68 -0.62 10.10
C VAL A 133 -14.18 -1.03 11.49
N LEU A 134 -14.46 -2.28 11.89
CA LEU A 134 -13.93 -2.82 13.14
C LEU A 134 -12.40 -2.85 13.14
N PHE A 135 -11.81 -3.23 12.03
CA PHE A 135 -10.36 -3.19 11.87
C PHE A 135 -9.81 -1.76 12.05
N ALA A 136 -10.39 -0.77 11.39
CA ALA A 136 -10.00 0.63 11.56
C ALA A 136 -10.12 1.12 13.01
N LEU A 137 -11.20 0.74 13.71
CA LEU A 137 -11.42 1.10 15.10
C LEU A 137 -10.42 0.45 16.06
N PHE A 138 -10.12 -0.84 15.87
CA PHE A 138 -9.31 -1.60 16.82
C PHE A 138 -7.82 -1.61 16.50
N THR A 139 -7.40 -1.34 15.27
CA THR A 139 -5.99 -1.38 14.85
C THR A 139 -5.11 -0.44 15.70
N ARG A 140 -5.61 0.75 16.05
CA ARG A 140 -4.87 1.69 16.92
C ARG A 140 -4.53 1.11 18.29
N PHE A 141 -5.39 0.25 18.84
CA PHE A 141 -5.13 -0.41 20.12
C PHE A 141 -4.13 -1.54 19.95
N ALA A 142 -4.27 -2.34 18.87
CA ALA A 142 -3.33 -3.40 18.55
C ALA A 142 -1.89 -2.86 18.34
N TYR A 143 -1.75 -1.69 17.71
CA TYR A 143 -0.46 -1.05 17.47
C TYR A 143 0.22 -0.57 18.76
N ARG A 144 -0.54 -0.20 19.78
CA ARG A 144 0.01 0.23 21.08
C ARG A 144 0.64 -0.91 21.87
N ILE A 145 0.21 -2.16 21.62
CA ILE A 145 0.72 -3.31 22.37
C ILE A 145 2.20 -3.50 22.04
N ASN A 146 3.06 -3.45 23.05
CA ASN A 146 4.50 -3.61 22.94
C ASN A 146 5.24 -2.58 22.06
N VAL A 147 4.60 -1.53 21.55
CA VAL A 147 5.21 -0.62 20.57
C VAL A 147 6.55 -0.04 21.03
N HIS A 148 6.69 0.26 22.32
CA HIS A 148 7.91 0.83 22.91
C HIS A 148 9.09 -0.17 22.96
N ARG A 149 8.86 -1.46 22.68
CA ARG A 149 9.91 -2.48 22.59
C ARG A 149 10.68 -2.39 21.27
N ASN A 150 10.10 -1.73 20.26
CA ASN A 150 10.79 -1.52 19.00
C ASN A 150 11.91 -0.50 19.15
N ASP A 151 13.05 -0.79 18.58
CA ASP A 151 14.10 0.19 18.36
C ASP A 151 13.66 1.19 17.29
N PHE A 152 13.05 0.70 16.19
CA PHE A 152 12.48 1.51 15.12
C PHE A 152 11.13 1.00 14.64
N LEU A 153 10.32 1.94 14.13
CA LEU A 153 9.10 1.71 13.36
C LEU A 153 9.34 2.18 11.92
N ILE A 154 9.08 1.32 10.96
CA ILE A 154 9.26 1.64 9.55
C ILE A 154 7.88 1.99 8.98
N VAL A 155 7.78 3.10 8.26
CA VAL A 155 6.57 3.58 7.59
C VAL A 155 6.89 3.95 6.15
N GLN A 156 5.89 4.01 5.28
CA GLN A 156 6.12 4.30 3.87
C GLN A 156 6.13 5.79 3.54
N GLN A 157 5.53 6.63 4.40
CA GLN A 157 5.33 8.06 4.15
C GLN A 157 5.49 8.89 5.41
N GLU A 158 5.84 10.16 5.21
CA GLU A 158 6.03 11.13 6.29
C GLU A 158 4.75 11.42 7.08
N TRP A 159 3.61 11.54 6.38
CA TRP A 159 2.34 11.74 7.08
C TRP A 159 1.99 10.58 8.04
N LEU A 160 2.38 9.34 7.68
CA LEU A 160 2.22 8.18 8.57
C LEU A 160 3.18 8.27 9.76
N ARG A 161 4.42 8.70 9.56
CA ARG A 161 5.38 8.94 10.64
C ARG A 161 4.79 9.91 11.67
N LEU A 162 4.36 11.08 11.22
CA LEU A 162 3.78 12.11 12.07
C LEU A 162 2.46 11.64 12.73
N GLY A 163 1.61 10.96 11.97
CA GLY A 163 0.34 10.45 12.44
C GLY A 163 0.51 9.35 13.51
N LEU A 164 1.34 8.35 13.23
CA LEU A 164 1.57 7.25 14.16
C LEU A 164 2.38 7.67 15.39
N SER A 165 3.35 8.58 15.25
CA SER A 165 4.05 9.16 16.38
C SER A 165 3.07 9.74 17.42
N ARG A 166 2.16 10.60 16.97
CA ARG A 166 1.12 11.19 17.83
C ARG A 166 0.13 10.15 18.37
N LEU A 167 -0.32 9.21 17.52
CA LEU A 167 -1.29 8.20 17.90
C LEU A 167 -0.76 7.23 18.96
N LEU A 168 0.51 6.82 18.84
CA LEU A 168 1.13 5.78 19.66
C LEU A 168 1.93 6.35 20.84
N GLY A 169 2.20 7.67 20.87
CA GLY A 169 3.06 8.30 21.85
C GLY A 169 4.53 7.88 21.73
N VAL A 170 4.97 7.61 20.51
CA VAL A 170 6.35 7.21 20.19
C VAL A 170 7.06 8.41 19.54
N LYS A 171 8.29 8.70 19.95
CA LYS A 171 9.08 9.80 19.40
C LYS A 171 9.31 9.62 17.89
N GLU A 172 9.28 10.73 17.16
CA GLU A 172 9.44 10.75 15.69
C GLU A 172 10.78 10.18 15.22
N GLU A 173 11.85 10.34 16.01
CA GLU A 173 13.18 9.80 15.70
C GLU A 173 13.24 8.27 15.70
N LYS A 174 12.25 7.60 16.28
CA LYS A 174 12.10 6.14 16.22
C LYS A 174 11.46 5.66 14.91
N PHE A 175 10.99 6.55 14.06
CA PHE A 175 10.41 6.19 12.78
C PHE A 175 11.41 6.36 11.66
N ILE A 176 11.45 5.38 10.75
CA ILE A 176 12.20 5.44 9.50
C ILE A 176 11.18 5.48 8.36
N VAL A 177 11.26 6.50 7.50
CA VAL A 177 10.43 6.56 6.29
C VAL A 177 11.13 5.76 5.19
N ALA A 178 10.50 4.66 4.78
CA ALA A 178 10.99 3.79 3.73
C ALA A 178 9.88 3.52 2.71
N PRO A 179 9.76 4.38 1.67
CA PRO A 179 8.80 4.16 0.60
C PRO A 179 9.05 2.83 -0.11
N PRO A 180 8.03 2.22 -0.73
CA PRO A 180 8.22 1.03 -1.54
C PRO A 180 9.23 1.32 -2.66
N GLU A 181 10.22 0.44 -2.80
CA GLU A 181 11.19 0.56 -3.88
C GLU A 181 10.47 0.35 -5.21
N TYR A 182 10.41 1.40 -6.03
CA TYR A 182 9.93 1.26 -7.39
C TYR A 182 11.06 0.70 -8.25
N LYS A 183 10.94 -0.57 -8.60
CA LYS A 183 11.77 -1.14 -9.66
C LYS A 183 11.04 -0.90 -10.96
N GLU A 184 11.68 -0.19 -11.88
CA GLU A 184 11.23 -0.11 -13.27
C GLU A 184 11.12 -1.54 -13.81
N ASN A 185 9.96 -2.15 -13.52
CA ASN A 185 9.69 -3.46 -14.04
C ASN A 185 9.54 -3.29 -15.55
N ARG A 186 10.43 -3.91 -16.31
CA ARG A 186 10.30 -4.10 -17.76
C ARG A 186 9.10 -5.03 -18.02
N VAL A 187 7.91 -4.59 -17.59
CA VAL A 187 6.67 -5.27 -17.92
C VAL A 187 6.43 -4.99 -19.38
N VAL A 188 6.40 -6.04 -20.17
CA VAL A 188 5.98 -5.93 -21.57
C VAL A 188 4.48 -5.64 -21.54
N ALA A 189 4.12 -4.37 -21.71
CA ALA A 189 2.75 -3.91 -21.67
C ALA A 189 1.95 -4.47 -22.86
N GLU A 190 0.72 -4.91 -22.62
CA GLU A 190 -0.20 -5.25 -23.69
C GLU A 190 -0.54 -3.99 -24.52
N ARG A 191 -0.66 -4.13 -25.84
CA ARG A 191 -1.13 -3.03 -26.67
C ARG A 191 -2.63 -2.87 -26.52
N ILE A 192 -3.05 -1.74 -25.93
CA ILE A 192 -4.46 -1.35 -25.75
C ILE A 192 -4.72 -0.14 -26.64
N GLU A 193 -5.81 -0.18 -27.40
CA GLU A 193 -6.26 0.95 -28.21
C GLU A 193 -7.55 1.54 -27.65
N ARG A 194 -7.64 2.87 -27.58
CA ARG A 194 -8.83 3.60 -27.11
C ARG A 194 -9.25 4.59 -28.19
N SER A 195 -10.56 4.71 -28.39
CA SER A 195 -11.15 5.55 -29.44
C SER A 195 -11.68 6.90 -28.93
N CYS A 196 -11.72 7.10 -27.61
CA CYS A 196 -12.19 8.32 -26.98
C CYS A 196 -11.36 8.63 -25.73
N PHE A 197 -11.49 9.85 -25.23
CA PHE A 197 -10.84 10.29 -23.99
C PHE A 197 -11.17 9.34 -22.85
N THR A 198 -10.15 8.82 -22.19
CA THR A 198 -10.31 7.75 -21.20
C THR A 198 -9.69 8.11 -19.86
N PHE A 199 -10.53 8.17 -18.83
CA PHE A 199 -10.13 8.18 -17.42
C PHE A 199 -9.96 6.75 -16.93
N PHE A 200 -9.01 6.55 -16.02
CA PHE A 200 -8.69 5.22 -15.52
C PHE A 200 -8.59 5.21 -14.00
N TYR A 201 -9.21 4.22 -13.35
CA TYR A 201 -9.06 3.99 -11.92
C TYR A 201 -8.73 2.53 -11.65
N ALA A 202 -7.48 2.29 -11.22
CA ALA A 202 -6.97 0.97 -10.87
C ALA A 202 -7.01 0.76 -9.36
N SER A 203 -7.86 -0.15 -8.87
CA SER A 203 -7.90 -0.53 -7.45
C SER A 203 -8.71 -1.81 -7.21
N THR A 204 -8.61 -2.35 -5.98
CA THR A 204 -9.46 -3.43 -5.49
C THR A 204 -10.84 -2.90 -5.05
N PRO A 205 -11.91 -3.74 -5.08
CA PRO A 205 -13.29 -3.31 -4.79
C PRO A 205 -13.57 -3.16 -3.28
N ASP A 206 -12.75 -2.39 -2.58
CA ASP A 206 -12.89 -2.13 -1.15
C ASP A 206 -13.53 -0.75 -0.91
N CYS A 207 -14.40 -0.61 0.10
CA CYS A 207 -15.15 0.63 0.35
C CYS A 207 -14.28 1.87 0.51
N HIS A 208 -13.09 1.74 1.13
CA HIS A 208 -12.17 2.86 1.31
C HIS A 208 -11.58 3.39 -0.01
N LYS A 209 -11.65 2.60 -1.09
CA LYS A 209 -11.23 3.00 -2.43
C LYS A 209 -12.20 3.96 -3.11
N ASN A 210 -13.44 4.08 -2.58
CA ASN A 210 -14.38 5.13 -2.94
C ASN A 210 -14.76 5.19 -4.43
N PHE A 211 -15.00 4.02 -5.04
CA PHE A 211 -15.42 3.93 -6.45
C PHE A 211 -16.69 4.70 -6.74
N GLU A 212 -17.63 4.77 -5.78
CA GLU A 212 -18.87 5.50 -5.95
C GLU A 212 -18.66 6.98 -6.24
N PHE A 213 -17.60 7.58 -5.71
CA PHE A 213 -17.31 9.00 -5.90
C PHE A 213 -16.94 9.29 -7.36
N VAL A 214 -16.07 8.48 -7.95
CA VAL A 214 -15.66 8.66 -9.36
C VAL A 214 -16.78 8.23 -10.32
N CYS A 215 -17.56 7.20 -9.96
CA CYS A 215 -18.74 6.81 -10.76
C CYS A 215 -19.80 7.91 -10.78
N GLU A 216 -20.07 8.57 -9.65
CA GLU A 216 -20.99 9.69 -9.56
C GLU A 216 -20.51 10.87 -10.42
N ALA A 217 -19.22 11.25 -10.29
CA ALA A 217 -18.63 12.30 -11.10
C ALA A 217 -18.74 12.01 -12.61
N ALA A 218 -18.45 10.77 -13.03
CA ALA A 218 -18.59 10.35 -14.43
C ALA A 218 -20.05 10.34 -14.91
N SER A 219 -20.99 9.92 -14.05
CA SER A 219 -22.42 9.95 -14.36
C SER A 219 -22.93 11.40 -14.57
N LEU A 220 -22.51 12.32 -13.71
CA LEU A 220 -22.83 13.75 -13.85
C LEU A 220 -22.21 14.34 -15.12
N LEU A 221 -20.99 13.95 -15.46
CA LEU A 221 -20.33 14.40 -16.68
C LEU A 221 -21.06 13.88 -17.94
N GLU A 222 -21.46 12.59 -17.97
CA GLU A 222 -22.23 12.03 -19.08
C GLU A 222 -23.57 12.76 -19.28
N GLN A 223 -24.24 13.14 -18.19
CA GLN A 223 -25.49 13.92 -18.27
C GLN A 223 -25.28 15.30 -18.90
N GLU A 224 -24.11 15.91 -18.71
CA GLU A 224 -23.80 17.25 -19.19
C GLU A 224 -23.30 17.28 -20.63
N ILE A 225 -22.37 16.37 -20.99
CA ILE A 225 -21.68 16.42 -22.30
C ILE A 225 -22.15 15.34 -23.29
N GLY A 226 -23.00 14.40 -22.84
CA GLY A 226 -23.54 13.33 -23.67
C GLY A 226 -22.83 11.96 -23.47
N LYS A 227 -23.46 10.96 -24.12
CA LYS A 227 -23.00 9.56 -24.04
C LYS A 227 -21.88 9.30 -25.03
N ASP A 228 -21.02 8.32 -24.69
CA ASP A 228 -19.98 7.75 -25.56
C ASP A 228 -18.88 8.73 -26.02
N VAL A 229 -18.78 9.91 -25.43
CA VAL A 229 -17.74 10.91 -25.74
C VAL A 229 -16.48 10.75 -24.88
N PHE A 230 -16.59 10.05 -23.77
CA PHE A 230 -15.45 9.64 -22.92
C PHE A 230 -15.72 8.28 -22.29
N LYS A 231 -14.71 7.68 -21.68
CA LYS A 231 -14.83 6.47 -20.83
C LYS A 231 -14.14 6.67 -19.48
N LEU A 232 -14.74 6.09 -18.45
CA LEU A 232 -14.12 5.82 -17.15
C LEU A 232 -13.95 4.31 -17.02
N VAL A 233 -12.73 3.81 -17.06
CA VAL A 233 -12.42 2.39 -16.93
C VAL A 233 -12.05 2.05 -15.49
N LEU A 234 -12.74 1.05 -14.92
CA LEU A 234 -12.56 0.57 -13.54
C LEU A 234 -12.03 -0.85 -13.55
N THR A 235 -11.04 -1.16 -12.72
CA THR A 235 -10.46 -2.52 -12.60
C THR A 235 -11.29 -3.46 -11.72
N ILE A 236 -12.60 -3.28 -11.69
CA ILE A 236 -13.57 -4.13 -11.01
C ILE A 236 -14.65 -4.58 -12.00
N SER A 237 -15.21 -5.80 -11.81
CA SER A 237 -16.27 -6.35 -12.66
C SER A 237 -17.67 -6.10 -12.13
N GLY A 238 -17.79 -5.70 -10.86
CA GLY A 238 -19.05 -5.60 -10.17
C GLY A 238 -19.56 -6.92 -9.59
N GLN A 239 -18.75 -7.99 -9.58
CA GLN A 239 -19.13 -9.32 -9.06
C GLN A 239 -18.32 -9.76 -7.83
N GLU A 240 -17.28 -9.04 -7.45
CA GLU A 240 -16.28 -9.48 -6.46
C GLU A 240 -16.83 -9.55 -5.02
N ASN A 241 -17.65 -8.56 -4.63
CA ASN A 241 -18.21 -8.48 -3.28
C ASN A 241 -19.53 -7.69 -3.25
N THR A 242 -20.11 -7.50 -2.07
CA THR A 242 -21.38 -6.78 -1.91
C THR A 242 -21.28 -5.31 -2.35
N TYR A 243 -20.15 -4.66 -2.12
CA TYR A 243 -19.93 -3.28 -2.52
C TYR A 243 -19.81 -3.13 -4.04
N SER A 244 -19.03 -3.97 -4.71
CA SER A 244 -18.91 -3.93 -6.17
C SER A 244 -20.23 -4.26 -6.88
N LYS A 245 -21.02 -5.23 -6.36
CA LYS A 245 -22.36 -5.53 -6.86
C LYS A 245 -23.31 -4.35 -6.73
N TRP A 246 -23.24 -3.63 -5.63
CA TRP A 246 -24.02 -2.40 -5.44
C TRP A 246 -23.60 -1.31 -6.42
N LEU A 247 -22.30 -1.11 -6.65
CA LEU A 247 -21.78 -0.18 -7.65
C LEU A 247 -22.29 -0.51 -9.03
N TYR A 248 -22.18 -1.77 -9.46
CA TYR A 248 -22.64 -2.21 -10.77
C TYR A 248 -24.16 -2.05 -10.93
N LYS A 249 -24.94 -2.36 -9.90
CA LYS A 249 -26.39 -2.14 -9.92
C LYS A 249 -26.74 -0.65 -10.09
N LYS A 250 -25.95 0.25 -9.48
CA LYS A 250 -26.23 1.70 -9.52
C LYS A 250 -25.72 2.36 -10.81
N TYR A 251 -24.55 1.96 -11.29
CA TYR A 251 -23.86 2.67 -12.37
C TYR A 251 -23.60 1.82 -13.62
N GLY A 252 -23.95 0.55 -13.64
CA GLY A 252 -23.70 -0.33 -14.78
C GLY A 252 -24.50 0.03 -16.06
N SER A 253 -25.52 0.89 -15.95
CA SER A 253 -26.26 1.43 -17.11
C SER A 253 -25.71 2.78 -17.61
N VAL A 254 -24.70 3.36 -16.95
CA VAL A 254 -24.04 4.59 -17.40
C VAL A 254 -23.08 4.22 -18.53
N ASN A 255 -23.30 4.71 -19.72
CA ASN A 255 -22.56 4.32 -20.93
C ASN A 255 -21.06 4.63 -20.84
N SER A 256 -20.72 5.74 -20.18
CA SER A 256 -19.31 6.16 -20.01
C SER A 256 -18.54 5.36 -18.96
N ILE A 257 -19.17 4.45 -18.19
CA ILE A 257 -18.50 3.66 -17.16
C ILE A 257 -18.28 2.22 -17.64
N GLU A 258 -17.02 1.81 -17.69
CA GLU A 258 -16.58 0.46 -18.09
C GLU A 258 -16.11 -0.32 -16.86
N PHE A 259 -16.81 -1.38 -16.50
CA PHE A 259 -16.42 -2.34 -15.45
C PHE A 259 -15.55 -3.43 -16.08
N ALA A 260 -14.25 -3.15 -16.26
CA ALA A 260 -13.33 -4.00 -17.01
C ALA A 260 -12.82 -5.24 -16.24
N GLY A 261 -13.06 -5.29 -14.93
CA GLY A 261 -12.63 -6.40 -14.09
C GLY A 261 -11.14 -6.37 -13.72
N PHE A 262 -10.72 -7.40 -12.99
CA PHE A 262 -9.32 -7.56 -12.58
C PHE A 262 -8.40 -7.66 -13.81
N MET A 263 -7.25 -7.03 -13.73
CA MET A 263 -6.25 -7.02 -14.80
C MET A 263 -4.93 -7.66 -14.34
N SER A 264 -4.28 -8.39 -15.25
CA SER A 264 -2.88 -8.78 -15.06
C SER A 264 -1.98 -7.53 -15.03
N LYS A 265 -0.75 -7.68 -14.60
CA LYS A 265 0.19 -6.55 -14.54
C LYS A 265 0.49 -6.02 -15.95
N GLU A 266 0.65 -6.90 -16.91
CA GLU A 266 0.90 -6.58 -18.34
C GLU A 266 -0.26 -5.75 -18.93
N LYS A 267 -1.50 -6.18 -18.67
CA LYS A 267 -2.71 -5.47 -19.11
C LYS A 267 -2.86 -4.14 -18.40
N LEU A 268 -2.60 -4.08 -17.09
CA LEU A 268 -2.66 -2.84 -16.30
C LEU A 268 -1.70 -1.78 -16.87
N PHE A 269 -0.45 -2.15 -17.15
CA PHE A 269 0.53 -1.26 -17.76
C PHE A 269 0.15 -0.87 -19.19
N GLY A 270 -0.50 -1.78 -19.95
CA GLY A 270 -1.09 -1.46 -21.25
C GLY A 270 -2.13 -0.35 -21.14
N TYR A 271 -3.01 -0.42 -20.13
CA TYR A 271 -3.96 0.66 -19.85
C TYR A 271 -3.27 1.96 -19.45
N TYR A 272 -2.23 1.94 -18.60
CA TYR A 272 -1.49 3.16 -18.26
C TYR A 272 -0.95 3.88 -19.50
N HIS A 273 -0.48 3.15 -20.49
CA HIS A 273 -0.01 3.75 -21.74
C HIS A 273 -1.16 4.23 -22.66
N ALA A 274 -2.31 3.58 -22.63
CA ALA A 274 -3.42 3.85 -23.56
C ALA A 274 -4.39 4.96 -23.10
N VAL A 275 -4.54 5.16 -21.77
CA VAL A 275 -5.51 6.10 -21.21
C VAL A 275 -4.95 7.53 -21.13
N ASP A 276 -5.83 8.53 -20.97
CA ASP A 276 -5.45 9.93 -20.99
C ASP A 276 -5.23 10.52 -19.58
N CYS A 277 -5.90 9.96 -18.56
CA CYS A 277 -5.82 10.47 -17.20
C CYS A 277 -6.04 9.37 -16.15
N LEU A 278 -5.23 9.35 -15.09
CA LEU A 278 -5.51 8.58 -13.89
C LEU A 278 -6.42 9.39 -12.96
N VAL A 279 -7.47 8.75 -12.43
CA VAL A 279 -8.29 9.32 -11.34
C VAL A 279 -8.13 8.44 -10.11
N PHE A 280 -7.85 9.04 -8.94
CA PHE A 280 -7.57 8.26 -7.73
C PHE A 280 -8.30 8.83 -6.50
N PRO A 281 -9.55 8.38 -6.22
CA PRO A 281 -10.42 8.93 -5.18
C PRO A 281 -10.31 8.21 -3.83
N SER A 282 -9.29 7.37 -3.60
CA SER A 282 -9.16 6.57 -2.38
C SER A 282 -9.13 7.45 -1.12
N ARG A 283 -9.87 7.04 -0.09
CA ARG A 283 -9.99 7.81 1.18
C ARG A 283 -8.81 7.59 2.13
N VAL A 284 -8.05 6.52 1.93
CA VAL A 284 -6.86 6.21 2.72
C VAL A 284 -5.96 5.22 1.99
N GLU A 285 -4.67 5.49 1.98
CA GLU A 285 -3.62 4.60 1.46
C GLU A 285 -2.39 4.67 2.36
N THR A 286 -1.56 3.67 2.28
CA THR A 286 -0.19 3.74 2.83
C THR A 286 0.78 4.36 1.84
N TRP A 287 0.57 4.10 0.54
CA TRP A 287 1.37 4.66 -0.55
C TRP A 287 0.48 5.08 -1.73
N GLY A 288 -0.26 4.16 -2.34
CA GLY A 288 -1.00 4.40 -3.56
C GLY A 288 -0.18 4.03 -4.80
N LEU A 289 0.27 2.78 -4.90
CA LEU A 289 1.10 2.27 -6.00
C LEU A 289 0.63 2.70 -7.41
N PRO A 290 -0.68 2.69 -7.74
CA PRO A 290 -1.12 3.14 -9.06
C PRO A 290 -0.74 4.58 -9.40
N ILE A 291 -0.61 5.46 -8.40
CA ILE A 291 -0.18 6.85 -8.61
C ILE A 291 1.29 6.87 -9.06
N SER A 292 2.19 6.23 -8.30
CA SER A 292 3.61 6.17 -8.64
C SER A 292 3.87 5.40 -9.93
N GLU A 293 3.10 4.33 -10.21
CA GLU A 293 3.19 3.58 -11.47
C GLU A 293 2.74 4.42 -12.67
N PHE A 294 1.69 5.21 -12.53
CA PHE A 294 1.18 6.03 -13.63
C PHE A 294 2.03 7.29 -13.90
N MET A 295 2.69 7.83 -12.89
CA MET A 295 3.58 9.00 -13.03
C MET A 295 4.60 8.86 -14.16
N PHE A 296 5.12 7.65 -14.41
CA PHE A 296 6.09 7.40 -15.49
C PHE A 296 5.53 7.64 -16.89
N THR A 297 4.21 7.73 -17.04
CA THR A 297 3.60 8.08 -18.33
C THR A 297 3.69 9.58 -18.64
N GLY A 298 3.94 10.43 -17.66
CA GLY A 298 3.89 11.89 -17.79
C GLY A 298 2.49 12.45 -18.06
N LYS A 299 1.45 11.62 -17.97
CA LYS A 299 0.06 12.01 -18.25
C LYS A 299 -0.62 12.64 -17.04
N PRO A 300 -1.75 13.37 -17.25
CA PRO A 300 -2.55 13.99 -16.19
C PRO A 300 -3.00 13.00 -15.11
N MET A 301 -2.99 13.46 -13.86
CA MET A 301 -3.57 12.75 -12.73
C MET A 301 -4.53 13.65 -11.96
N LEU A 302 -5.71 13.12 -11.63
CA LEU A 302 -6.68 13.73 -10.71
C LEU A 302 -6.71 12.89 -9.43
N LEU A 303 -6.24 13.46 -8.33
CA LEU A 303 -6.03 12.75 -7.08
C LEU A 303 -6.86 13.35 -5.94
N ALA A 304 -7.33 12.50 -5.03
CA ALA A 304 -7.97 12.98 -3.80
C ALA A 304 -6.98 13.88 -3.02
N ASP A 305 -7.45 15.03 -2.55
CA ASP A 305 -6.64 15.97 -1.75
C ASP A 305 -6.42 15.43 -0.34
N LEU A 306 -5.52 14.46 -0.24
CA LEU A 306 -5.16 13.78 1.00
C LEU A 306 -3.63 13.67 1.13
N PRO A 307 -3.10 13.62 2.36
CA PRO A 307 -1.66 13.61 2.60
C PRO A 307 -0.92 12.53 1.80
N TYR A 308 -1.45 11.30 1.74
CA TYR A 308 -0.81 10.20 1.00
C TYR A 308 -0.65 10.52 -0.49
N ALA A 309 -1.67 11.13 -1.11
CA ALA A 309 -1.66 11.41 -2.54
C ALA A 309 -0.67 12.51 -2.90
N ARG A 310 -0.56 13.53 -2.04
CA ARG A 310 0.42 14.61 -2.20
C ARG A 310 1.86 14.09 -2.10
N GLU A 311 2.14 13.20 -1.14
CA GLU A 311 3.47 12.60 -0.99
C GLU A 311 3.77 11.62 -2.14
N THR A 312 2.84 10.73 -2.51
CA THR A 312 3.08 9.77 -3.61
C THR A 312 3.23 10.45 -4.96
N ALA A 313 2.50 11.55 -5.20
CA ALA A 313 2.59 12.30 -6.46
C ALA A 313 3.80 13.25 -6.52
N SER A 314 4.63 13.28 -5.48
CA SER A 314 5.84 14.12 -5.47
C SER A 314 6.71 13.87 -6.69
N GLY A 315 7.11 14.93 -7.38
CA GLY A 315 7.86 14.89 -8.63
C GLY A 315 6.99 14.76 -9.90
N SER A 316 5.66 14.64 -9.78
CA SER A 316 4.78 14.71 -10.96
C SER A 316 4.65 16.14 -11.47
N GLU A 317 4.50 16.32 -12.78
CA GLU A 317 4.39 17.64 -13.42
C GLU A 317 2.94 18.02 -13.77
N ARG A 318 2.02 17.06 -13.84
CA ARG A 318 0.67 17.23 -14.39
C ARG A 318 -0.40 16.66 -13.47
N THR A 319 -0.49 17.19 -12.26
CA THR A 319 -1.41 16.70 -11.23
C THR A 319 -2.36 17.79 -10.76
N ALA A 320 -3.62 17.44 -10.56
CA ALA A 320 -4.57 18.26 -9.80
C ALA A 320 -5.15 17.44 -8.64
N PHE A 321 -5.49 18.14 -7.57
CA PHE A 321 -6.11 17.56 -6.40
C PHE A 321 -7.58 17.98 -6.31
N PHE A 322 -8.45 17.05 -5.90
CA PHE A 322 -9.87 17.31 -5.67
C PHE A 322 -10.30 16.94 -4.26
N SER A 323 -11.22 17.72 -3.72
CA SER A 323 -11.86 17.42 -2.44
C SER A 323 -12.85 16.26 -2.59
N LEU A 324 -12.88 15.37 -1.60
CA LEU A 324 -13.87 14.30 -1.51
C LEU A 324 -15.22 14.77 -0.93
N SER A 325 -15.46 16.08 -0.82
CA SER A 325 -16.70 16.63 -0.29
C SER A 325 -17.87 16.60 -1.29
N ALA A 326 -17.57 16.74 -2.58
CA ALA A 326 -18.58 16.80 -3.63
C ALA A 326 -18.04 16.23 -4.96
N PRO A 327 -18.74 15.25 -5.59
CA PRO A 327 -18.35 14.67 -6.88
C PRO A 327 -18.33 15.69 -8.02
N GLU A 328 -19.09 16.77 -7.90
CA GLU A 328 -19.17 17.87 -8.88
C GLU A 328 -17.81 18.54 -9.09
N LEU A 329 -16.97 18.61 -8.03
CA LEU A 329 -15.62 19.18 -8.14
C LEU A 329 -14.72 18.32 -9.03
N LEU A 330 -14.81 17.00 -8.88
CA LEU A 330 -14.09 16.07 -9.75
C LEU A 330 -14.67 16.10 -11.18
N LYS A 331 -16.01 16.11 -11.31
CA LYS A 331 -16.70 16.22 -12.62
C LYS A 331 -16.19 17.42 -13.40
N GLU A 332 -16.05 18.59 -12.76
CA GLU A 332 -15.55 19.81 -13.40
C GLU A 332 -14.11 19.66 -13.89
N GLN A 333 -13.21 19.07 -13.08
CA GLN A 333 -11.84 18.78 -13.50
C GLN A 333 -11.79 17.77 -14.65
N MET A 334 -12.62 16.73 -14.62
CA MET A 334 -12.74 15.75 -15.71
C MET A 334 -13.22 16.42 -17.01
N LYS A 335 -14.23 17.31 -16.93
CA LYS A 335 -14.72 18.06 -18.07
C LYS A 335 -13.63 18.92 -18.70
N ARG A 336 -12.91 19.70 -17.90
CA ARG A 336 -11.80 20.56 -18.36
C ARG A 336 -10.75 19.75 -19.12
N LEU A 337 -10.33 18.60 -18.59
CA LEU A 337 -9.38 17.73 -19.28
C LEU A 337 -9.92 17.18 -20.59
N TRP A 338 -11.20 16.79 -20.63
CA TRP A 338 -11.84 16.33 -21.85
C TRP A 338 -11.92 17.43 -22.91
N GLU A 339 -12.16 18.69 -22.50
CA GLU A 339 -12.12 19.89 -23.36
C GLU A 339 -10.69 20.29 -23.79
N GLY A 340 -9.66 19.63 -23.28
CA GLY A 340 -8.25 19.92 -23.57
C GLY A 340 -7.63 21.00 -22.69
N ASP A 341 -8.35 21.50 -21.69
CA ASP A 341 -7.81 22.46 -20.73
C ASP A 341 -6.96 21.77 -19.67
N THR A 342 -5.68 22.03 -19.70
CA THR A 342 -4.68 21.51 -18.72
C THR A 342 -4.11 22.61 -17.82
N SER A 343 -4.62 23.84 -17.90
CA SER A 343 -4.06 25.01 -17.20
C SER A 343 -4.14 24.93 -15.67
N PHE A 344 -4.98 24.05 -15.13
CA PHE A 344 -5.15 23.83 -13.69
C PHE A 344 -4.27 22.72 -13.13
N LEU A 345 -3.56 21.99 -14.00
CA LEU A 345 -2.58 21.00 -13.58
C LEU A 345 -1.30 21.70 -13.12
N ALA A 346 -0.70 21.17 -12.06
CA ALA A 346 0.51 21.73 -11.49
C ALA A 346 1.54 20.63 -11.19
N SER A 347 2.81 21.06 -11.08
CA SER A 347 3.87 20.22 -10.54
C SER A 347 3.70 20.03 -9.04
N VAL A 348 3.92 18.83 -8.57
CA VAL A 348 3.90 18.51 -7.14
C VAL A 348 5.33 18.44 -6.63
N HIS A 349 5.72 19.46 -5.86
CA HIS A 349 7.06 19.51 -5.30
C HIS A 349 7.21 18.59 -4.09
N PRO A 350 8.40 17.99 -3.88
CA PRO A 350 8.67 17.20 -2.69
C PRO A 350 8.47 18.05 -1.43
N SER A 351 7.69 17.56 -0.49
CA SER A 351 7.77 18.03 0.90
C SER A 351 9.17 17.64 1.40
N GLY A 352 9.90 18.53 2.08
CA GLY A 352 11.31 18.32 2.46
C GLY A 352 11.62 16.89 2.95
N GLU A 353 12.85 16.45 2.75
CA GLU A 353 13.27 15.10 3.12
C GLU A 353 13.09 14.83 4.61
N PRO A 354 12.49 13.68 5.00
CA PRO A 354 12.43 13.27 6.39
C PRO A 354 13.84 13.10 6.97
N SER A 355 14.02 13.42 8.25
CA SER A 355 15.30 13.30 8.94
C SER A 355 15.86 11.87 9.00
N SER A 356 15.01 10.86 8.77
CA SER A 356 15.35 9.44 8.73
C SER A 356 14.62 8.80 7.56
N CYS A 357 15.25 8.76 6.40
CA CYS A 357 14.73 8.18 5.17
C CYS A 357 15.65 7.06 4.67
N ALA A 358 15.05 6.01 4.08
CA ALA A 358 15.77 4.96 3.38
C ALA A 358 15.07 4.64 2.06
N SER A 359 15.77 4.79 0.95
CA SER A 359 15.25 4.59 -0.41
C SER A 359 15.31 3.12 -0.86
N SER A 360 16.03 2.28 -0.12
CA SER A 360 16.22 0.86 -0.42
C SER A 360 16.31 0.01 0.86
N TRP A 361 16.12 -1.30 0.71
CA TRP A 361 16.32 -2.26 1.81
C TRP A 361 17.76 -2.22 2.33
N GLN A 362 18.74 -1.95 1.48
CA GLN A 362 20.14 -1.81 1.88
C GLN A 362 20.32 -0.61 2.81
N GLU A 363 19.87 0.58 2.41
CA GLU A 363 19.96 1.79 3.24
C GLU A 363 19.22 1.63 4.56
N LEU A 364 18.00 1.05 4.51
CA LEU A 364 17.22 0.76 5.71
C LEU A 364 17.99 -0.13 6.68
N PHE A 365 18.62 -1.18 6.17
CA PHE A 365 19.39 -2.12 6.98
C PHE A 365 20.65 -1.48 7.54
N ASP A 366 21.35 -0.67 6.73
CA ASP A 366 22.54 0.06 7.14
C ASP A 366 22.20 1.08 8.23
N TYR A 367 21.09 1.79 8.09
CA TYR A 367 20.59 2.70 9.12
C TYR A 367 20.29 1.95 10.44
N ILE A 368 19.55 0.84 10.41
CA ILE A 368 19.25 0.03 11.60
C ILE A 368 20.54 -0.45 12.30
N LYS A 369 21.59 -0.74 11.54
CA LYS A 369 22.88 -1.18 12.09
C LYS A 369 23.70 -0.04 12.69
N SER A 370 23.65 1.15 12.08
CA SER A 370 24.52 2.28 12.44
C SER A 370 24.18 2.91 13.79
N VAL A 371 22.91 2.89 14.18
CA VAL A 371 22.46 3.48 15.45
C VAL A 371 22.82 2.56 16.60
N SER A 372 23.76 2.99 17.46
CA SER A 372 24.09 2.32 18.71
C SER A 372 22.90 2.34 19.67
N LYS A 373 22.73 1.25 20.45
CA LYS A 373 21.78 1.22 21.57
C LYS A 373 22.21 2.17 22.67
#